data_fd852897ab7fc765f7aefd5990efd9b6
#
_entry.id   fd852897ab7fc765f7aefd5990efd9b6
#
_cell.length_a   1.000
_cell.length_b   1.000
_cell.length_c   1.000
_cell.angle_alpha   90.00
_cell.angle_beta   90.00
_cell.angle_gamma   90.00
#
_symmetry.space_group_name_H-M   'P 1'
#
loop_
_entity.id
_entity.type
_entity.pdbx_description
1 polymer ?
#
loop_
_entity_poly.entity_id
_entity_poly.type
_entity_poly.pdbx_seq_one_letter_code
_entity_poly.pdbx_strand_id
1 'polypeptide(L)'
;MLYVPGSSFPPVPFPDAPTNLVRTEDLAGLDRGSPVATMYVSSTGGAIRRLIGSAHRHVISVRRDPQMAFGQPTEGIAEGPAMMRCATDPDIGFYQMQPFRLVVPYAGTTGSYIADLAYVTRDGSVWIREVKRSLADLGKPQYVAKLEAVNRLLTRLGWNFRPWTLNEIKGSAERQVNTGIIYYDRAARIDDLMPRFELIAAKIERTTFGDLIREIDPRNTCRARAAVHRLIMMGRVWADLDGLLEDWSEVRLRAPSTAVRDLPFA
;
A
#
# COMPACT_ATOMS: atom_id res chain seq x y z
N MET A 1 -11.62 14.99 -1.97
CA MET A 1 -11.89 14.71 -0.55
C MET A 1 -13.32 14.20 -0.47
N LEU A 2 -13.52 12.90 -0.26
CA LEU A 2 -14.87 12.29 -0.15
C LEU A 2 -15.40 12.32 1.30
N TYR A 3 -14.69 13.00 2.18
CA TYR A 3 -15.02 13.16 3.58
C TYR A 3 -15.64 14.53 3.84
N VAL A 4 -16.87 14.54 4.37
CA VAL A 4 -17.54 15.75 4.87
C VAL A 4 -17.58 15.68 6.40
N PRO A 5 -16.77 16.51 7.10
CA PRO A 5 -16.91 16.64 8.54
C PRO A 5 -18.31 17.16 8.86
N GLY A 6 -19.05 16.42 9.66
CA GLY A 6 -20.38 16.87 10.12
C GLY A 6 -21.57 16.22 9.42
N SER A 7 -21.41 15.14 8.67
CA SER A 7 -22.57 14.35 8.24
C SER A 7 -23.32 13.85 9.49
N SER A 8 -24.62 14.08 9.53
CA SER A 8 -25.51 13.80 10.66
C SER A 8 -25.77 12.31 10.95
N PHE A 9 -24.93 11.44 10.44
CA PHE A 9 -25.07 10.01 10.63
C PHE A 9 -24.27 9.55 11.88
N PRO A 10 -24.91 8.89 12.82
CA PRO A 10 -24.21 8.36 13.97
C PRO A 10 -23.14 7.35 13.53
N PRO A 11 -21.99 7.29 14.20
CA PRO A 11 -21.01 6.25 13.96
C PRO A 11 -21.68 4.89 14.09
N VAL A 12 -21.49 4.02 13.10
CA VAL A 12 -22.02 2.65 13.18
C VAL A 12 -21.22 1.92 14.27
N PRO A 13 -21.87 1.43 15.29
CA PRO A 13 -21.20 0.68 16.33
C PRO A 13 -20.80 -0.69 15.78
N PHE A 14 -19.60 -0.80 15.26
CA PHE A 14 -18.98 -2.10 15.04
C PHE A 14 -18.13 -2.43 16.26
N PRO A 15 -18.33 -3.60 16.89
CA PRO A 15 -17.60 -4.00 18.09
C PRO A 15 -16.07 -3.93 17.93
N ASP A 16 -15.60 -4.12 16.70
CA ASP A 16 -14.18 -4.19 16.36
C ASP A 16 -13.63 -2.91 15.71
N ALA A 17 -14.44 -1.87 15.60
CA ALA A 17 -14.03 -0.65 14.92
C ALA A 17 -13.40 0.35 15.92
N PRO A 18 -12.42 1.15 15.50
CA PRO A 18 -12.00 2.31 16.28
C PRO A 18 -13.21 3.19 16.59
N THR A 19 -13.25 3.78 17.77
CA THR A 19 -14.36 4.65 18.22
C THR A 19 -14.55 5.92 17.38
N ASN A 20 -13.62 6.17 16.47
CA ASN A 20 -13.55 7.34 15.60
C ASN A 20 -13.85 7.05 14.13
N LEU A 21 -14.64 6.00 13.84
CA LEU A 21 -15.12 5.75 12.48
C LEU A 21 -16.00 6.90 11.97
N VAL A 22 -15.70 7.34 10.78
CA VAL A 22 -16.47 8.36 10.07
C VAL A 22 -17.12 7.73 8.85
N ARG A 23 -18.38 7.99 8.65
CA ARG A 23 -19.10 7.64 7.42
C ARG A 23 -18.69 8.62 6.32
N THR A 24 -18.18 8.09 5.21
CA THR A 24 -18.09 8.88 3.98
C THR A 24 -19.45 9.01 3.35
N GLU A 25 -19.63 10.01 2.51
CA GLU A 25 -20.87 10.17 1.76
C GLU A 25 -21.20 8.92 0.95
N ASP A 26 -22.48 8.72 0.74
CA ASP A 26 -22.95 7.67 -0.13
C ASP A 26 -22.24 7.77 -1.48
N LEU A 27 -21.67 6.67 -1.92
CA LEU A 27 -21.09 6.53 -3.26
C LEU A 27 -22.18 6.61 -4.36
N ALA A 28 -23.38 7.03 -3.99
CA ALA A 28 -24.59 7.15 -4.80
C ALA A 28 -24.53 8.21 -5.90
N GLY A 29 -23.55 9.08 -5.88
CA GLY A 29 -23.33 10.03 -6.99
C GLY A 29 -23.01 9.36 -8.33
N LEU A 30 -22.84 8.05 -8.35
CA LEU A 30 -22.47 7.26 -9.52
C LEU A 30 -23.70 6.70 -10.28
N ASP A 31 -24.84 6.53 -9.61
CA ASP A 31 -26.10 6.11 -10.26
C ASP A 31 -27.24 6.94 -9.70
N ARG A 32 -27.98 7.63 -10.55
CA ARG A 32 -29.17 8.39 -10.18
C ARG A 32 -30.25 7.42 -9.70
N GLY A 33 -30.34 7.15 -8.40
CA GLY A 33 -31.53 6.48 -7.91
C GLY A 33 -31.49 5.69 -6.62
N SER A 34 -30.36 5.20 -6.12
CA SER A 34 -30.31 4.52 -4.82
C SER A 34 -28.89 4.41 -4.31
N PRO A 35 -28.64 4.51 -3.00
CA PRO A 35 -27.30 4.29 -2.46
C PRO A 35 -26.83 2.88 -2.77
N VAL A 36 -25.77 2.77 -3.55
CA VAL A 36 -25.22 1.48 -3.99
C VAL A 36 -24.34 0.87 -2.90
N ALA A 37 -23.71 1.70 -2.06
CA ALA A 37 -22.87 1.26 -0.95
C ALA A 37 -22.57 2.44 -0.02
N THR A 38 -22.06 2.13 1.16
CA THR A 38 -21.51 3.12 2.10
C THR A 38 -20.06 2.76 2.41
N MET A 39 -19.17 3.75 2.34
CA MET A 39 -17.77 3.60 2.72
C MET A 39 -17.55 4.25 4.08
N TYR A 40 -16.78 3.58 4.92
CA TYR A 40 -16.32 4.08 6.21
C TYR A 40 -14.80 4.11 6.20
N VAL A 41 -14.22 5.22 6.65
CA VAL A 41 -12.78 5.40 6.80
C VAL A 41 -12.47 5.81 8.25
N SER A 42 -11.24 5.62 8.68
CA SER A 42 -10.82 6.11 9.99
C SER A 42 -10.70 7.63 9.97
N SER A 43 -11.26 8.31 10.97
CA SER A 43 -11.13 9.77 11.11
C SER A 43 -9.69 10.22 11.35
N THR A 44 -8.80 9.30 11.75
CA THR A 44 -7.38 9.56 11.96
C THR A 44 -6.52 9.22 10.75
N GLY A 45 -7.10 8.69 9.67
CA GLY A 45 -6.38 8.24 8.49
C GLY A 45 -5.67 6.90 8.65
N GLY A 46 -5.76 6.26 9.82
CA GLY A 46 -5.17 4.94 10.06
C GLY A 46 -6.03 3.78 9.58
N ALA A 47 -5.65 2.55 9.94
CA ALA A 47 -6.43 1.36 9.65
C ALA A 47 -7.82 1.40 10.30
N ILE A 48 -8.85 0.98 9.54
CA ILE A 48 -10.25 0.99 10.02
C ILE A 48 -10.53 -0.08 11.05
N ARG A 49 -9.76 -1.15 11.07
CA ARG A 49 -9.94 -2.28 11.98
C ARG A 49 -8.95 -2.19 13.14
N ARG A 50 -9.46 -2.30 14.37
CA ARG A 50 -8.61 -2.59 15.52
C ARG A 50 -8.17 -4.04 15.47
N LEU A 51 -6.87 -4.27 15.45
CA LEU A 51 -6.32 -5.59 15.68
C LEU A 51 -6.39 -5.87 17.18
N ILE A 52 -7.46 -6.51 17.63
CA ILE A 52 -7.59 -6.97 19.01
C ILE A 52 -7.08 -8.40 19.04
N GLY A 53 -6.02 -8.62 19.82
CA GLY A 53 -5.35 -9.91 19.95
C GLY A 53 -6.15 -11.01 20.65
N SER A 54 -7.45 -11.16 20.38
CA SER A 54 -8.32 -12.15 21.00
C SER A 54 -8.39 -13.49 20.25
N ALA A 55 -7.88 -13.57 19.03
CA ALA A 55 -7.89 -14.82 18.28
C ALA A 55 -6.46 -15.35 18.11
N HIS A 56 -6.09 -16.33 18.92
CA HIS A 56 -4.84 -17.09 18.85
C HIS A 56 -4.60 -17.80 17.49
N ARG A 57 -5.33 -17.43 16.43
CA ARG A 57 -5.31 -18.10 15.13
C ARG A 57 -4.52 -17.36 14.05
N HIS A 58 -4.16 -16.10 14.29
CA HIS A 58 -3.49 -15.28 13.27
C HIS A 58 -2.27 -14.59 13.85
N VAL A 59 -1.20 -14.52 13.05
CA VAL A 59 -0.05 -13.68 13.36
C VAL A 59 -0.46 -12.23 13.15
N ILE A 60 -0.48 -11.46 14.23
CA ILE A 60 -0.75 -10.03 14.19
C ILE A 60 0.57 -9.30 14.34
N SER A 61 0.82 -8.35 13.47
CA SER A 61 1.99 -7.48 13.52
C SER A 61 1.56 -6.05 13.20
N VAL A 62 2.15 -5.09 13.89
CA VAL A 62 2.06 -3.67 13.52
C VAL A 62 3.46 -3.21 13.17
N ARG A 63 3.65 -2.78 11.94
CA ARG A 63 4.95 -2.30 11.46
C ARG A 63 4.90 -0.80 11.23
N ARG A 64 5.94 -0.13 11.65
CA ARG A 64 6.11 1.29 11.38
C ARG A 64 6.97 1.45 10.13
N ASP A 65 6.41 2.10 9.14
CA ASP A 65 7.15 2.57 7.98
C ASP A 65 7.41 4.06 8.15
N PRO A 66 8.66 4.54 8.08
CA PRO A 66 8.98 5.96 8.23
C PRO A 66 8.30 6.87 7.19
N GLN A 67 7.81 6.32 6.07
CA GLN A 67 7.07 7.07 5.06
C GLN A 67 5.59 7.22 5.40
N MET A 68 5.10 6.42 6.37
CA MET A 68 3.69 6.38 6.72
C MET A 68 3.45 7.05 8.07
N ALA A 69 2.43 7.90 8.14
CA ALA A 69 2.06 8.58 9.38
C ALA A 69 1.60 7.63 10.48
N PHE A 70 1.06 6.45 10.09
CA PHE A 70 0.48 5.49 11.00
C PHE A 70 1.13 4.13 10.90
N GLY A 71 1.10 3.37 12.01
CA GLY A 71 1.49 1.97 11.99
C GLY A 71 0.60 1.16 11.06
N GLN A 72 1.20 0.28 10.28
CA GLN A 72 0.52 -0.58 9.32
C GLN A 72 0.23 -1.95 9.97
N PRO A 73 -1.01 -2.22 10.35
CA PRO A 73 -1.39 -3.50 10.94
C PRO A 73 -1.47 -4.58 9.86
N THR A 74 -1.00 -5.75 10.16
CA THR A 74 -1.12 -6.93 9.29
C THR A 74 -1.64 -8.12 10.09
N GLU A 75 -2.52 -8.90 9.47
CA GLU A 75 -3.11 -10.10 10.04
C GLU A 75 -2.86 -11.29 9.10
N GLY A 76 -2.32 -12.37 9.64
CA GLY A 76 -1.99 -13.54 8.84
C GLY A 76 -0.66 -13.46 8.09
N ILE A 77 -0.39 -14.53 7.34
CA ILE A 77 0.95 -14.77 6.74
C ILE A 77 1.19 -14.05 5.41
N ALA A 78 0.14 -13.55 4.75
CA ALA A 78 0.24 -12.95 3.42
C ALA A 78 0.27 -11.42 3.45
N GLU A 79 -0.39 -10.79 4.43
CA GLU A 79 -0.48 -9.32 4.50
C GLU A 79 0.87 -8.65 4.81
N GLY A 80 1.69 -9.26 5.69
CA GLY A 80 3.03 -8.74 5.98
C GLY A 80 3.93 -8.66 4.74
N PRO A 81 4.08 -9.73 3.97
CA PRO A 81 4.75 -9.69 2.67
C PRO A 81 4.13 -8.70 1.68
N ALA A 82 2.79 -8.58 1.60
CA ALA A 82 2.13 -7.61 0.73
C ALA A 82 2.50 -6.16 1.10
N MET A 83 2.49 -5.84 2.38
CA MET A 83 2.92 -4.55 2.89
C MET A 83 4.39 -4.27 2.55
N MET A 84 5.29 -5.25 2.77
CA MET A 84 6.71 -5.09 2.44
C MET A 84 6.91 -4.87 0.94
N ARG A 85 6.16 -5.60 0.09
CA ARG A 85 6.19 -5.43 -1.35
C ARG A 85 5.79 -4.00 -1.74
N CYS A 86 4.71 -3.46 -1.17
CA CYS A 86 4.29 -2.09 -1.44
C CYS A 86 5.32 -1.06 -0.95
N ALA A 87 5.92 -1.28 0.21
CA ALA A 87 6.93 -0.38 0.77
C ALA A 87 8.21 -0.30 -0.06
N THR A 88 8.56 -1.37 -0.78
CA THR A 88 9.82 -1.45 -1.54
C THR A 88 9.66 -1.26 -3.03
N ASP A 89 8.43 -1.26 -3.55
CA ASP A 89 8.17 -1.08 -4.97
C ASP A 89 8.34 0.40 -5.37
N PRO A 90 9.30 0.73 -6.26
CA PRO A 90 9.55 2.12 -6.63
C PRO A 90 8.41 2.78 -7.41
N ASP A 91 7.45 2.01 -7.90
CA ASP A 91 6.30 2.53 -8.63
C ASP A 91 5.09 2.79 -7.74
N ILE A 92 5.14 2.38 -6.47
CA ILE A 92 4.09 2.67 -5.48
C ILE A 92 4.45 3.97 -4.75
N GLY A 93 3.53 4.95 -4.80
CA GLY A 93 3.68 6.24 -4.16
C GLY A 93 3.17 6.27 -2.73
N PHE A 94 2.09 5.54 -2.48
CA PHE A 94 1.45 5.44 -1.17
C PHE A 94 0.77 4.08 -1.01
N TYR A 95 0.70 3.56 0.20
CA TYR A 95 -0.06 2.36 0.52
C TYR A 95 -0.63 2.43 1.93
N GLN A 96 -1.71 1.69 2.19
CA GLN A 96 -2.32 1.59 3.51
C GLN A 96 -2.96 0.22 3.69
N MET A 97 -2.67 -0.41 4.82
CA MET A 97 -3.34 -1.62 5.27
C MET A 97 -4.70 -1.29 5.86
N GLN A 98 -5.71 -2.08 5.50
CA GLN A 98 -7.09 -1.96 6.00
C GLN A 98 -7.65 -0.53 5.94
N PRO A 99 -7.62 0.12 4.76
CA PRO A 99 -7.89 1.56 4.63
C PRO A 99 -9.34 1.95 4.87
N PHE A 100 -10.29 1.05 4.52
CA PHE A 100 -11.72 1.34 4.60
C PHE A 100 -12.55 0.08 4.80
N ARG A 101 -13.81 0.31 5.19
CA ARG A 101 -14.88 -0.69 5.19
C ARG A 101 -15.99 -0.25 4.23
N LEU A 102 -16.44 -1.17 3.39
CA LEU A 102 -17.63 -1.01 2.55
C LEU A 102 -18.80 -1.80 3.15
N VAL A 103 -19.97 -1.19 3.14
CA VAL A 103 -21.24 -1.88 3.31
C VAL A 103 -21.91 -1.90 1.93
N VAL A 104 -22.05 -3.08 1.36
CA VAL A 104 -22.46 -3.26 -0.04
C VAL A 104 -23.57 -4.32 -0.15
N PRO A 105 -24.63 -4.07 -0.96
CA PRO A 105 -25.61 -5.10 -1.26
C PRO A 105 -25.03 -6.10 -2.27
N TYR A 106 -25.29 -7.39 -2.02
CA TYR A 106 -24.94 -8.49 -2.94
C TYR A 106 -25.85 -9.69 -2.72
N ALA A 107 -26.21 -10.40 -3.78
CA ALA A 107 -27.01 -11.63 -3.74
C ALA A 107 -28.28 -11.53 -2.85
N GLY A 108 -28.99 -10.39 -2.90
CA GLY A 108 -30.22 -10.15 -2.12
C GLY A 108 -30.01 -9.85 -0.63
N THR A 109 -28.76 -9.69 -0.19
CA THR A 109 -28.41 -9.32 1.19
C THR A 109 -27.48 -8.12 1.23
N THR A 110 -27.19 -7.63 2.41
CA THR A 110 -26.19 -6.58 2.63
C THR A 110 -25.05 -7.13 3.47
N GLY A 111 -23.83 -6.88 3.06
CA GLY A 111 -22.66 -7.33 3.80
C GLY A 111 -21.57 -6.30 3.91
N SER A 112 -20.67 -6.55 4.83
CA SER A 112 -19.49 -5.74 5.08
C SER A 112 -18.26 -6.34 4.39
N TYR A 113 -17.45 -5.46 3.82
CA TYR A 113 -16.13 -5.77 3.26
C TYR A 113 -15.11 -4.80 3.81
N ILE A 114 -14.00 -5.31 4.33
CA ILE A 114 -12.84 -4.49 4.70
C ILE A 114 -11.74 -4.83 3.70
N ALA A 115 -11.21 -3.83 3.02
CA ALA A 115 -10.08 -4.02 2.13
C ALA A 115 -8.83 -4.39 2.95
N ASP A 116 -8.10 -5.42 2.53
CA ASP A 116 -6.86 -5.80 3.21
C ASP A 116 -5.74 -4.78 2.96
N LEU A 117 -5.68 -4.22 1.73
CA LEU A 117 -4.66 -3.28 1.32
C LEU A 117 -5.21 -2.35 0.21
N ALA A 118 -4.84 -1.08 0.29
CA ALA A 118 -4.92 -0.16 -0.84
C ALA A 118 -3.56 0.45 -1.11
N TYR A 119 -3.27 0.73 -2.38
CA TYR A 119 -2.11 1.53 -2.75
C TYR A 119 -2.39 2.41 -3.97
N VAL A 120 -1.60 3.45 -4.11
CA VAL A 120 -1.63 4.35 -5.26
C VAL A 120 -0.26 4.29 -5.92
N THR A 121 -0.27 3.99 -7.20
CA THR A 121 0.93 4.03 -8.03
C THR A 121 1.31 5.48 -8.34
N ARG A 122 2.55 5.71 -8.76
CA ARG A 122 3.03 7.07 -9.04
C ARG A 122 2.39 7.72 -10.25
N ASP A 123 1.73 6.96 -11.11
CA ASP A 123 0.88 7.46 -12.20
C ASP A 123 -0.53 7.84 -11.74
N GLY A 124 -0.84 7.67 -10.45
CA GLY A 124 -2.13 7.99 -9.85
C GLY A 124 -3.15 6.86 -9.88
N SER A 125 -2.81 5.68 -10.38
CA SER A 125 -3.73 4.54 -10.41
C SER A 125 -3.96 4.01 -8.99
N VAL A 126 -5.23 3.90 -8.59
CA VAL A 126 -5.63 3.36 -7.27
C VAL A 126 -5.88 1.87 -7.40
N TRP A 127 -5.31 1.10 -6.50
CA TRP A 127 -5.43 -0.35 -6.43
C TRP A 127 -5.91 -0.79 -5.06
N ILE A 128 -6.99 -1.58 -5.05
CA ILE A 128 -7.52 -2.23 -3.86
C ILE A 128 -7.23 -3.72 -3.97
N ARG A 129 -6.67 -4.29 -2.92
CA ARG A 129 -6.27 -5.69 -2.88
C ARG A 129 -6.98 -6.45 -1.78
N GLU A 130 -7.48 -7.60 -2.14
CA GLU A 130 -7.87 -8.67 -1.22
C GLU A 130 -6.70 -9.64 -1.12
N VAL A 131 -6.01 -9.67 0.01
CA VAL A 131 -4.79 -10.46 0.20
C VAL A 131 -5.15 -11.86 0.68
N LYS A 132 -4.72 -12.88 -0.06
CA LYS A 132 -4.99 -14.29 0.26
C LYS A 132 -3.73 -15.14 0.16
N ARG A 133 -3.71 -16.22 0.91
CA ARG A 133 -2.63 -17.20 0.77
C ARG A 133 -2.67 -17.86 -0.61
N SER A 134 -3.88 -18.20 -1.07
CA SER A 134 -4.13 -18.84 -2.37
C SER A 134 -5.50 -18.48 -2.94
N LEU A 135 -5.72 -18.74 -4.22
CA LEU A 135 -7.03 -18.56 -4.84
C LEU A 135 -8.10 -19.50 -4.25
N ALA A 136 -7.69 -20.65 -3.72
CA ALA A 136 -8.60 -21.57 -3.04
C ALA A 136 -9.29 -20.95 -1.81
N ASP A 137 -8.65 -19.98 -1.17
CA ASP A 137 -9.22 -19.24 -0.04
C ASP A 137 -10.43 -18.36 -0.43
N LEU A 138 -10.64 -18.15 -1.73
CA LEU A 138 -11.79 -17.43 -2.29
C LEU A 138 -13.02 -18.33 -2.54
N GLY A 139 -12.89 -19.65 -2.41
CA GLY A 139 -13.77 -20.66 -2.96
C GLY A 139 -15.23 -20.74 -2.43
N LYS A 140 -15.64 -19.86 -1.50
CA LYS A 140 -17.03 -19.82 -1.03
C LYS A 140 -17.88 -18.96 -1.98
N PRO A 141 -18.96 -19.53 -2.62
CA PRO A 141 -19.76 -18.78 -3.60
C PRO A 141 -20.28 -17.43 -3.11
N GLN A 142 -20.77 -17.37 -1.88
CA GLN A 142 -21.23 -16.10 -1.28
C GLN A 142 -20.11 -15.06 -1.12
N TYR A 143 -18.89 -15.52 -0.84
CA TYR A 143 -17.74 -14.62 -0.75
C TYR A 143 -17.32 -14.09 -2.12
N VAL A 144 -17.34 -14.95 -3.14
CA VAL A 144 -17.11 -14.55 -4.53
C VAL A 144 -18.14 -13.51 -4.97
N ALA A 145 -19.43 -13.76 -4.75
CA ALA A 145 -20.49 -12.81 -5.09
C ALA A 145 -20.32 -11.44 -4.39
N LYS A 146 -19.87 -11.46 -3.13
CA LYS A 146 -19.53 -10.22 -2.41
C LYS A 146 -18.36 -9.49 -3.06
N LEU A 147 -17.26 -10.19 -3.40
CA LEU A 147 -16.10 -9.58 -4.04
C LEU A 147 -16.42 -9.04 -5.44
N GLU A 148 -17.30 -9.70 -6.18
CA GLU A 148 -17.78 -9.19 -7.47
C GLU A 148 -18.57 -7.90 -7.32
N ALA A 149 -19.44 -7.80 -6.30
CA ALA A 149 -20.16 -6.55 -6.01
C ALA A 149 -19.19 -5.43 -5.62
N VAL A 150 -18.20 -5.73 -4.79
CA VAL A 150 -17.12 -4.80 -4.43
C VAL A 150 -16.34 -4.36 -5.68
N ASN A 151 -15.95 -5.29 -6.54
CA ASN A 151 -15.23 -4.98 -7.77
C ASN A 151 -16.03 -4.05 -8.68
N ARG A 152 -17.32 -4.34 -8.93
CA ARG A 152 -18.18 -3.47 -9.74
C ARG A 152 -18.25 -2.05 -9.18
N LEU A 153 -18.37 -1.92 -7.85
CA LEU A 153 -18.40 -0.62 -7.20
C LEU A 153 -17.08 0.14 -7.37
N LEU A 154 -15.94 -0.51 -7.06
CA LEU A 154 -14.63 0.12 -7.13
C LEU A 154 -14.25 0.51 -8.57
N THR A 155 -14.64 -0.32 -9.56
CA THR A 155 -14.46 0.01 -10.98
C THR A 155 -15.23 1.28 -11.38
N ARG A 156 -16.45 1.50 -10.84
CA ARG A 156 -17.20 2.75 -11.07
C ARG A 156 -16.51 3.97 -10.49
N LEU A 157 -15.76 3.79 -9.40
CA LEU A 157 -14.93 4.85 -8.81
C LEU A 157 -13.63 5.09 -9.62
N GLY A 158 -13.38 4.33 -10.67
CA GLY A 158 -12.13 4.37 -11.40
C GLY A 158 -10.97 3.67 -10.69
N TRP A 159 -11.27 2.84 -9.70
CA TRP A 159 -10.28 2.11 -8.93
C TRP A 159 -10.16 0.67 -9.41
N ASN A 160 -8.95 0.14 -9.36
CA ASN A 160 -8.68 -1.23 -9.70
C ASN A 160 -8.89 -2.14 -8.48
N PHE A 161 -9.52 -3.28 -8.68
CA PHE A 161 -9.68 -4.30 -7.65
C PHE A 161 -9.20 -5.65 -8.18
N ARG A 162 -8.38 -6.33 -7.40
CA ARG A 162 -7.94 -7.68 -7.72
C ARG A 162 -7.48 -8.41 -6.45
N PRO A 163 -7.87 -9.68 -6.25
CA PRO A 163 -7.20 -10.54 -5.27
C PRO A 163 -5.69 -10.61 -5.53
N TRP A 164 -4.92 -10.71 -4.47
CA TRP A 164 -3.46 -10.80 -4.52
C TRP A 164 -2.99 -11.98 -3.69
N THR A 165 -2.51 -13.02 -4.35
CA THR A 165 -2.08 -14.24 -3.68
C THR A 165 -0.66 -14.13 -3.15
N LEU A 166 -0.34 -14.94 -2.14
CA LEU A 166 1.00 -14.95 -1.55
C LEU A 166 2.10 -15.23 -2.58
N ASN A 167 1.82 -16.09 -3.58
CA ASN A 167 2.78 -16.36 -4.66
C ASN A 167 3.02 -15.13 -5.54
N GLU A 168 1.95 -14.42 -5.93
CA GLU A 168 2.10 -13.18 -6.70
C GLU A 168 2.81 -12.09 -5.90
N ILE A 169 2.51 -11.99 -4.59
CA ILE A 169 3.15 -11.03 -3.67
C ILE A 169 4.65 -11.30 -3.57
N LYS A 170 5.02 -12.54 -3.39
CA LYS A 170 6.43 -12.95 -3.27
C LYS A 170 7.20 -12.74 -4.57
N GLY A 171 6.56 -13.07 -5.71
CA GLY A 171 7.23 -13.05 -7.00
C GLY A 171 8.38 -14.06 -7.09
N SER A 172 9.43 -13.70 -7.81
CA SER A 172 10.65 -14.50 -7.94
C SER A 172 11.43 -14.62 -6.61
N ALA A 173 12.38 -15.52 -6.52
CA ALA A 173 13.28 -15.62 -5.37
C ALA A 173 14.12 -14.35 -5.22
N GLU A 174 14.57 -13.79 -6.32
CA GLU A 174 15.33 -12.54 -6.40
C GLU A 174 14.53 -11.36 -5.86
N ARG A 175 13.25 -11.27 -6.27
CA ARG A 175 12.33 -10.24 -5.74
C ARG A 175 12.18 -10.35 -4.23
N GLN A 176 12.09 -11.56 -3.69
CA GLN A 176 11.98 -11.76 -2.24
C GLN A 176 13.24 -11.29 -1.51
N VAL A 177 14.42 -11.60 -2.06
CA VAL A 177 15.72 -11.17 -1.51
C VAL A 177 15.79 -9.63 -1.53
N ASN A 178 15.55 -9.02 -2.69
CA ASN A 178 15.58 -7.56 -2.84
C ASN A 178 14.58 -6.87 -1.91
N THR A 179 13.33 -7.35 -1.86
CA THR A 179 12.32 -6.81 -0.94
C THR A 179 12.78 -6.88 0.51
N GLY A 180 13.36 -8.01 0.93
CA GLY A 180 13.86 -8.17 2.29
C GLY A 180 14.99 -7.21 2.64
N ILE A 181 15.99 -7.09 1.78
CA ILE A 181 17.17 -6.22 2.00
C ILE A 181 16.76 -4.75 1.98
N ILE A 182 16.02 -4.32 0.95
CA ILE A 182 15.57 -2.93 0.82
C ILE A 182 14.68 -2.55 2.02
N TYR A 183 13.75 -3.41 2.41
CA TYR A 183 12.90 -3.14 3.56
C TYR A 183 13.68 -3.10 4.89
N TYR A 184 14.77 -3.86 5.01
CA TYR A 184 15.64 -3.78 6.18
C TYR A 184 16.23 -2.37 6.34
N ASP A 185 16.61 -1.73 5.25
CA ASP A 185 17.22 -0.40 5.22
C ASP A 185 16.19 0.76 5.25
N ARG A 186 14.89 0.48 5.46
CA ARG A 186 13.81 1.49 5.44
C ARG A 186 14.00 2.66 6.41
N ALA A 187 14.78 2.47 7.45
CA ALA A 187 15.08 3.50 8.45
C ALA A 187 16.45 4.17 8.25
N ALA A 188 17.12 3.91 7.12
CA ALA A 188 18.40 4.54 6.82
C ALA A 188 18.26 6.07 6.80
N ARG A 189 19.17 6.75 7.50
CA ARG A 189 19.25 8.22 7.49
C ARG A 189 19.97 8.66 6.23
N ILE A 190 19.31 9.50 5.44
CA ILE A 190 19.80 9.93 4.13
C ILE A 190 19.83 11.47 3.98
N ASP A 191 19.36 12.21 4.97
CA ASP A 191 19.15 13.66 4.85
C ASP A 191 20.42 14.40 4.43
N ASP A 192 21.56 14.02 4.97
CA ASP A 192 22.87 14.59 4.64
C ASP A 192 23.45 14.08 3.30
N LEU A 193 22.93 12.98 2.76
CA LEU A 193 23.30 12.44 1.45
C LEU A 193 22.40 12.98 0.32
N MET A 194 21.22 13.50 0.67
CA MET A 194 20.26 14.02 -0.32
C MET A 194 20.85 15.11 -1.22
N PRO A 195 21.59 16.13 -0.71
CA PRO A 195 22.17 17.14 -1.59
C PRO A 195 23.12 16.55 -2.65
N ARG A 196 23.89 15.53 -2.26
CA ARG A 196 24.78 14.85 -3.19
C ARG A 196 24.01 14.06 -4.24
N PHE A 197 22.96 13.33 -3.81
CA PHE A 197 22.07 12.61 -4.73
C PHE A 197 21.41 13.56 -5.73
N GLU A 198 20.90 14.72 -5.29
CA GLU A 198 20.26 15.70 -6.19
C GLU A 198 21.24 16.24 -7.25
N LEU A 199 22.50 16.47 -6.87
CA LEU A 199 23.54 16.88 -7.82
C LEU A 199 23.83 15.79 -8.87
N ILE A 200 23.77 14.52 -8.49
CA ILE A 200 23.94 13.38 -9.42
C ILE A 200 22.73 13.30 -10.33
N ALA A 201 21.53 13.30 -9.76
CA ALA A 201 20.27 13.16 -10.51
C ALA A 201 20.01 14.33 -11.48
N ALA A 202 20.57 15.51 -11.22
CA ALA A 202 20.52 16.63 -12.15
C ALA A 202 21.41 16.47 -13.39
N LYS A 203 22.39 15.56 -13.34
CA LYS A 203 23.38 15.35 -14.42
C LYS A 203 23.13 14.11 -15.23
N ILE A 204 22.60 13.07 -14.61
CA ILE A 204 22.43 11.76 -15.24
C ILE A 204 21.03 11.20 -14.91
N GLU A 205 20.40 10.56 -15.90
CA GLU A 205 19.11 9.88 -15.73
C GLU A 205 19.29 8.39 -15.39
N ARG A 206 20.39 7.80 -15.88
CA ARG A 206 20.67 6.36 -15.74
C ARG A 206 22.11 6.13 -15.34
N THR A 207 22.30 5.12 -14.51
CA THR A 207 23.63 4.64 -14.08
C THR A 207 23.52 3.19 -13.63
N THR A 208 24.60 2.61 -13.14
CA THR A 208 24.55 1.32 -12.44
C THR A 208 24.31 1.53 -10.94
N PHE A 209 23.76 0.50 -10.30
CA PHE A 209 23.54 0.51 -8.84
C PHE A 209 24.84 0.75 -8.07
N GLY A 210 25.93 0.07 -8.48
CA GLY A 210 27.24 0.22 -7.84
C GLY A 210 27.88 1.59 -8.07
N ASP A 211 27.75 2.18 -9.28
CA ASP A 211 28.27 3.51 -9.55
C ASP A 211 27.54 4.56 -8.72
N LEU A 212 26.20 4.46 -8.63
CA LEU A 212 25.42 5.36 -7.79
C LEU A 212 25.85 5.30 -6.32
N ILE A 213 26.09 4.09 -5.79
CA ILE A 213 26.60 3.91 -4.43
C ILE A 213 27.95 4.63 -4.25
N ARG A 214 28.90 4.42 -5.17
CA ARG A 214 30.22 5.03 -5.12
C ARG A 214 30.18 6.55 -5.23
N GLU A 215 29.26 7.08 -6.01
CA GLU A 215 29.07 8.52 -6.17
C GLU A 215 28.41 9.18 -4.97
N ILE A 216 27.42 8.52 -4.32
CA ILE A 216 26.73 9.09 -3.16
C ILE A 216 27.65 9.22 -1.95
N ASP A 217 28.37 8.15 -1.58
CA ASP A 217 29.33 8.18 -0.48
C ASP A 217 30.52 7.26 -0.75
N PRO A 218 31.58 7.74 -1.40
CA PRO A 218 32.75 6.93 -1.75
C PRO A 218 33.55 6.45 -0.52
N ARG A 219 33.33 7.07 0.64
CA ARG A 219 34.04 6.72 1.88
C ARG A 219 33.31 5.64 2.68
N ASN A 220 32.00 5.51 2.48
CA ASN A 220 31.18 4.52 3.19
C ASN A 220 30.12 3.91 2.27
N THR A 221 30.57 2.93 1.48
CA THR A 221 29.72 2.25 0.49
C THR A 221 28.57 1.45 1.14
N CYS A 222 28.73 0.96 2.37
CA CYS A 222 27.63 0.28 3.08
C CYS A 222 26.51 1.26 3.42
N ARG A 223 26.86 2.45 3.91
CA ARG A 223 25.90 3.51 4.17
C ARG A 223 25.26 4.01 2.89
N ALA A 224 26.05 4.21 1.83
CA ALA A 224 25.55 4.61 0.54
C ALA A 224 24.56 3.59 -0.05
N ARG A 225 24.83 2.29 0.09
CA ARG A 225 23.93 1.21 -0.34
C ARG A 225 22.60 1.30 0.39
N ALA A 226 22.61 1.43 1.70
CA ALA A 226 21.37 1.61 2.48
C ALA A 226 20.63 2.90 2.07
N ALA A 227 21.34 3.97 1.74
CA ALA A 227 20.74 5.19 1.21
C ALA A 227 20.08 4.96 -0.16
N VAL A 228 20.72 4.23 -1.08
CA VAL A 228 20.11 3.90 -2.38
C VAL A 228 18.86 3.03 -2.20
N HIS A 229 18.87 2.05 -1.30
CA HIS A 229 17.68 1.28 -0.95
C HIS A 229 16.55 2.18 -0.44
N ARG A 230 16.86 3.15 0.39
CA ARG A 230 15.88 4.14 0.85
C ARG A 230 15.37 5.02 -0.29
N LEU A 231 16.21 5.43 -1.23
CA LEU A 231 15.83 6.18 -2.41
C LEU A 231 14.93 5.35 -3.36
N ILE A 232 15.13 4.03 -3.46
CA ILE A 232 14.22 3.13 -4.18
C ILE A 232 12.83 3.18 -3.53
N MET A 233 12.73 2.98 -2.22
CA MET A 233 11.46 3.06 -1.49
C MET A 233 10.77 4.42 -1.67
N MET A 234 11.54 5.51 -1.69
CA MET A 234 11.01 6.85 -1.97
C MET A 234 10.64 7.06 -3.45
N GLY A 235 10.94 6.09 -4.33
CA GLY A 235 10.74 6.16 -5.77
C GLY A 235 11.61 7.20 -6.47
N ARG A 236 12.68 7.67 -5.83
CA ARG A 236 13.69 8.54 -6.41
C ARG A 236 14.68 7.78 -7.27
N VAL A 237 14.85 6.50 -7.00
CA VAL A 237 15.61 5.54 -7.80
C VAL A 237 14.66 4.42 -8.21
N TRP A 238 14.59 4.15 -9.49
CA TRP A 238 13.91 2.99 -10.02
C TRP A 238 14.93 1.90 -10.34
N ALA A 239 14.61 0.66 -10.00
CA ALA A 239 15.38 -0.53 -10.33
C ALA A 239 14.42 -1.67 -10.67
N ASP A 240 14.82 -2.56 -11.56
CA ASP A 240 14.14 -3.83 -11.74
C ASP A 240 14.47 -4.74 -10.54
N LEU A 241 13.46 -5.01 -9.74
CA LEU A 241 13.61 -5.83 -8.54
C LEU A 241 13.25 -7.31 -8.78
N ASP A 242 12.78 -7.69 -9.98
CA ASP A 242 12.47 -9.10 -10.31
C ASP A 242 13.74 -9.91 -10.68
N GLY A 243 14.84 -9.23 -11.03
CA GLY A 243 16.21 -9.80 -11.04
C GLY A 243 16.99 -9.43 -9.77
N LEU A 244 18.14 -10.08 -9.53
CA LEU A 244 19.03 -9.69 -8.44
C LEU A 244 19.54 -8.26 -8.65
N LEU A 245 19.49 -7.47 -7.57
CA LEU A 245 20.02 -6.11 -7.59
C LEU A 245 21.54 -6.16 -7.27
N GLU A 246 22.32 -6.16 -8.33
CA GLU A 246 23.78 -6.27 -8.30
C GLU A 246 24.44 -4.93 -8.66
N ASP A 247 25.74 -4.80 -8.42
CA ASP A 247 26.46 -3.54 -8.69
C ASP A 247 26.38 -3.08 -10.16
N TRP A 248 26.18 -4.00 -11.12
CA TRP A 248 26.00 -3.70 -12.55
C TRP A 248 24.54 -3.49 -12.98
N SER A 249 23.56 -3.68 -12.08
CA SER A 249 22.14 -3.49 -12.39
C SER A 249 21.87 -2.04 -12.77
N GLU A 250 21.16 -1.83 -13.89
CA GLU A 250 20.73 -0.50 -14.29
C GLU A 250 19.77 0.08 -13.27
N VAL A 251 19.97 1.33 -12.90
CA VAL A 251 19.04 2.14 -12.10
C VAL A 251 18.72 3.44 -12.82
N ARG A 252 17.48 3.93 -12.64
CA ARG A 252 17.04 5.19 -13.22
C ARG A 252 16.74 6.18 -12.11
N LEU A 253 17.31 7.38 -12.23
CA LEU A 253 17.10 8.44 -11.28
C LEU A 253 15.84 9.23 -11.66
N ARG A 254 15.00 9.52 -10.69
CA ARG A 254 13.73 10.20 -10.91
C ARG A 254 13.70 11.53 -10.19
N ALA A 255 13.07 12.52 -10.81
CA ALA A 255 12.77 13.78 -10.15
C ALA A 255 11.89 13.56 -8.90
N PRO A 256 11.90 14.50 -7.93
CA PRO A 256 10.92 14.47 -6.86
C PRO A 256 9.52 14.42 -7.46
N SER A 257 8.77 13.38 -7.11
CA SER A 257 7.37 13.32 -7.51
C SER A 257 6.58 14.21 -6.54
N THR A 258 5.72 15.06 -7.07
CA THR A 258 4.63 15.68 -6.31
C THR A 258 3.55 14.67 -5.94
N ALA A 259 3.89 13.39 -6.07
CA ALA A 259 3.01 12.25 -6.01
C ALA A 259 2.12 12.22 -4.78
N VAL A 260 0.96 11.75 -5.06
CA VAL A 260 -0.09 11.27 -4.18
C VAL A 260 0.49 10.81 -2.84
N ARG A 261 0.30 11.63 -1.83
CA ARG A 261 0.72 11.30 -0.45
C ARG A 261 -0.40 10.64 0.34
N ASP A 262 -1.59 10.55 -0.25
CA ASP A 262 -2.78 10.06 0.42
C ASP A 262 -3.65 9.24 -0.53
N LEU A 263 -4.46 8.37 0.03
CA LEU A 263 -5.53 7.73 -0.70
C LEU A 263 -6.61 8.77 -1.04
N PRO A 264 -7.33 8.64 -2.16
CA PRO A 264 -8.31 9.62 -2.61
C PRO A 264 -9.51 9.78 -1.66
N PHE A 265 -9.56 8.98 -0.60
CA PHE A 265 -10.59 8.97 0.44
C PHE A 265 -10.03 9.17 1.86
N ALA A 266 -8.73 9.45 2.01
CA ALA A 266 -8.07 9.70 3.29
C ALA A 266 -8.02 11.19 3.65
#